data_2f69937406d84efe842442a684e2ebb5
#
_entry.id   2f69937406d84efe842442a684e2ebb5
#
_cell.length_a   1.000
_cell.length_b   1.000
_cell.length_c   1.000
_cell.angle_alpha   90.00
_cell.angle_beta   90.00
_cell.angle_gamma   90.00
#
_symmetry.space_group_name_H-M   'P 1'
#
loop_
_entity.id
_entity.type
_entity.pdbx_description
1 polymer ?
#
loop_
_entity_poly.entity_id
_entity_poly.type
_entity_poly.pdbx_seq_one_letter_code
_entity_poly.pdbx_strand_id
1 'polypeptide(L)' 'MPNKVLIIIGDAAEALDTLYPFFRLKEAGYDVVVAGPQARLYHLVMHEIPPGWDITREGPSYHLAADIAFADVNPAEYLG' A
#
# COMPACT_ATOMS: atom_id res chain seq x y z
N MET A 1 5.12 9.30 -22.07
CA MET A 1 4.36 8.22 -21.41
C MET A 1 4.52 8.36 -19.91
N PRO A 2 3.44 8.33 -19.13
CA PRO A 2 3.59 8.32 -17.69
C PRO A 2 4.25 7.02 -17.23
N ASN A 3 5.08 7.13 -16.22
CA ASN A 3 5.65 5.97 -15.55
C ASN A 3 5.23 5.92 -14.08
N LYS A 4 4.17 6.64 -13.73
CA LYS A 4 3.60 6.64 -12.39
C LYS A 4 2.68 5.47 -12.19
N VAL A 5 2.82 4.83 -11.04
CA VAL A 5 1.95 3.73 -10.61
C VAL A 5 1.33 4.13 -9.27
N LEU A 6 0.03 3.90 -9.14
CA LEU A 6 -0.71 4.24 -7.94
C LEU A 6 -0.91 3.00 -7.09
N ILE A 7 -0.55 3.09 -5.82
CA ILE A 7 -0.88 2.06 -4.83
C ILE A 7 -1.95 2.63 -3.91
N ILE A 8 -3.06 1.93 -3.82
CA ILE A 8 -4.22 2.35 -3.02
C ILE A 8 -4.18 1.65 -1.68
N ILE A 9 -4.21 2.43 -0.61
CA ILE A 9 -4.18 1.91 0.76
C ILE A 9 -5.28 2.53 1.61
N GLY A 10 -5.45 1.96 2.79
CA GLY A 10 -6.29 2.49 3.87
C GLY A 10 -5.78 1.93 5.18
N ASP A 11 -6.49 2.17 6.28
CA ASP A 11 -6.14 1.54 7.55
C ASP A 11 -6.30 0.03 7.45
N ALA A 12 -5.38 -0.70 8.09
CA ALA A 12 -5.34 -2.16 8.10
C ALA A 12 -5.10 -2.80 6.73
N ALA A 13 -4.42 -2.09 5.80
CA ALA A 13 -3.92 -2.72 4.58
C ALA A 13 -2.87 -3.78 4.96
N GLU A 14 -2.89 -4.93 4.27
CA GLU A 14 -1.97 -6.02 4.59
C GLU A 14 -0.55 -5.64 4.17
N ALA A 15 0.44 -5.91 5.06
CA ALA A 15 1.80 -5.41 4.91
C ALA A 15 2.51 -5.93 3.66
N LEU A 16 2.47 -7.24 3.41
CA LEU A 16 3.16 -7.83 2.25
C LEU A 16 2.49 -7.45 0.94
N ASP A 17 1.16 -7.45 0.91
CA ASP A 17 0.39 -7.06 -0.29
C ASP A 17 0.59 -5.59 -0.66
N THR A 18 1.00 -4.78 0.31
CA THR A 18 1.24 -3.35 0.13
C THR A 18 2.71 -3.05 -0.12
N LEU A 19 3.60 -3.54 0.75
CA LEU A 19 5.02 -3.17 0.72
C LEU A 19 5.80 -3.87 -0.38
N TYR A 20 5.47 -5.11 -0.71
CA TYR A 20 6.17 -5.81 -1.78
C TYR A 20 5.99 -5.10 -3.13
N PRO A 21 4.77 -4.84 -3.61
CA PRO A 21 4.61 -4.10 -4.85
C PRO A 21 5.17 -2.66 -4.76
N PHE A 22 5.06 -2.01 -3.59
CA PHE A 22 5.60 -0.67 -3.39
C PHE A 22 7.11 -0.63 -3.67
N PHE A 23 7.88 -1.51 -3.03
CA PHE A 23 9.33 -1.55 -3.21
C PHE A 23 9.73 -2.15 -4.56
N ARG A 24 9.03 -3.18 -5.00
CA ARG A 24 9.36 -3.87 -6.27
C ARG A 24 9.19 -2.95 -7.48
N LEU A 25 8.13 -2.15 -7.48
CA LEU A 25 7.90 -1.20 -8.55
C LEU A 25 8.93 -0.07 -8.53
N LYS A 26 9.32 0.40 -7.35
CA LYS A 26 10.41 1.37 -7.23
C LYS A 26 11.72 0.83 -7.78
N GLU A 27 12.06 -0.41 -7.46
CA GLU A 27 13.27 -1.06 -7.99
C GLU A 27 13.24 -1.17 -9.52
N ALA A 28 12.07 -1.34 -10.09
CA ALA A 28 11.90 -1.43 -11.54
C ALA A 28 11.93 -0.07 -12.23
N GLY A 29 12.05 1.03 -11.49
CA GLY A 29 12.18 2.37 -12.04
C GLY A 29 10.87 3.13 -12.21
N TYR A 30 9.78 2.62 -11.67
CA TYR A 30 8.50 3.34 -11.69
C TYR A 30 8.45 4.39 -10.60
N ASP A 31 7.71 5.47 -10.86
CA ASP A 31 7.39 6.48 -9.85
C ASP A 31 6.14 6.01 -9.12
N VAL A 32 6.31 5.52 -7.91
CA VAL A 32 5.23 4.94 -7.12
C VAL A 32 4.62 6.00 -6.23
N VAL A 33 3.33 6.22 -6.39
CA VAL A 33 2.56 7.16 -5.57
C VAL A 33 1.56 6.36 -4.73
N VAL A 34 1.52 6.65 -3.45
CA VAL A 34 0.60 5.98 -2.51
C VAL A 34 -0.58 6.89 -2.25
N ALA A 35 -1.78 6.38 -2.48
CA ALA A 35 -3.02 7.11 -2.23
C ALA A 35 -3.85 6.43 -1.13
N GLY A 36 -4.42 7.24 -0.26
CA GLY A 36 -5.35 6.81 0.76
C GLY A 36 -6.56 7.74 0.81
N PRO A 37 -7.54 7.47 1.67
CA PRO A 37 -8.67 8.39 1.86
C PRO A 37 -8.20 9.80 2.18
N GLN A 38 -7.10 9.92 2.90
CA GLN A 38 -6.43 11.19 3.20
C GLN A 38 -4.93 11.04 2.98
N ALA A 39 -4.25 12.17 2.77
CA ALA A 39 -2.79 12.19 2.64
C ALA A 39 -2.17 12.17 4.06
N ARG A 40 -2.13 11.01 4.69
CA ARG A 40 -1.60 10.81 6.04
C ARG A 40 -0.92 9.47 6.19
N LEU A 41 -0.34 9.24 7.35
CA LEU A 41 0.25 7.95 7.70
C LEU A 41 -0.86 6.92 7.96
N TYR A 42 -0.70 5.73 7.39
CA TYR A 42 -1.60 4.61 7.60
C TYR A 42 -0.88 3.45 8.26
N HIS A 43 -1.59 2.75 9.14
CA HIS A 43 -1.08 1.58 9.82
C HIS A 43 -1.37 0.33 9.00
N LEU A 44 -0.34 -0.47 8.74
CA LEU A 44 -0.48 -1.74 8.06
C LEU A 44 -0.64 -2.86 9.09
N VAL A 45 -1.15 -3.99 8.64
CA VAL A 45 -1.33 -5.17 9.47
C VAL A 45 -0.65 -6.37 8.84
N MET A 46 -0.30 -7.36 9.66
CA MET A 46 0.14 -8.65 9.17
C MET A 46 -0.92 -9.70 9.48
N HIS A 47 -1.08 -10.64 8.55
CA HIS A 47 -1.89 -11.84 8.77
C HIS A 47 -0.97 -13.02 8.94
N GLU A 48 -1.14 -13.77 10.01
CA GLU A 48 -0.34 -14.95 10.31
C GLU A 48 -1.22 -16.10 10.80
N ILE A 49 -0.74 -17.31 10.65
CA ILE A 49 -1.37 -18.49 11.26
C ILE A 49 -0.52 -18.87 12.46
N PRO A 50 -0.96 -18.59 13.70
CA PRO A 50 -0.19 -19.00 14.88
C PRO A 50 -0.04 -20.53 14.95
N PRO A 51 1.05 -21.05 15.55
CA PRO A 51 1.22 -22.47 15.68
C PRO A 51 0.01 -23.15 16.33
N GLY A 52 -0.49 -24.22 15.70
CA GLY A 52 -1.65 -24.96 16.19
C GLY A 52 -3.02 -24.36 15.86
N TRP A 53 -3.06 -23.28 15.09
CA TRP A 53 -4.30 -22.65 14.68
C TRP A 53 -4.61 -22.96 13.22
N ASP A 54 -5.92 -22.97 12.90
CA ASP A 54 -6.41 -23.20 11.53
C ASP A 54 -6.80 -21.91 10.81
N ILE A 55 -6.82 -20.78 11.54
CA ILE A 55 -7.24 -19.48 11.01
C ILE A 55 -6.15 -18.44 11.16
N THR A 56 -6.20 -17.43 10.33
CA THR A 56 -5.28 -16.30 10.42
C THR A 56 -5.58 -15.43 11.63
N ARG A 57 -4.53 -14.81 12.14
CA ARG A 57 -4.63 -13.76 13.14
C ARG A 57 -4.09 -12.48 12.55
N GLU A 58 -4.78 -11.37 12.80
CA GLU A 58 -4.33 -10.04 12.43
C GLU A 58 -3.49 -9.43 13.53
N GLY A 59 -2.37 -8.83 13.15
CA GLY A 59 -1.47 -8.15 14.08
C GLY A 59 -0.94 -6.86 13.50
N PRO A 60 -0.43 -5.94 14.35
CA PRO A 60 0.16 -4.71 13.86
C PRO A 60 1.44 -4.97 13.07
N SER A 61 1.69 -4.14 12.07
CA SER A 61 2.88 -4.24 11.23
C SER A 61 3.47 -2.84 11.05
N TYR A 62 4.07 -2.59 9.89
CA TYR A 62 4.70 -1.32 9.58
C TYR A 62 3.68 -0.23 9.26
N HIS A 63 4.17 0.97 9.01
CA HIS A 63 3.37 2.11 8.58
C HIS A 63 3.75 2.48 7.16
N LEU A 64 2.81 3.10 6.45
CA LEU A 64 3.09 3.69 5.14
C LEU A 64 2.32 4.99 5.02
N ALA A 65 3.03 6.05 4.62
CA ALA A 65 2.40 7.35 4.39
C ALA A 65 1.76 7.39 3.01
N ALA A 66 0.52 7.87 2.95
CA ALA A 66 -0.11 8.18 1.68
C ALA A 66 0.40 9.55 1.20
N ASP A 67 0.85 9.59 -0.05
CA ASP A 67 1.35 10.81 -0.67
C ASP A 67 0.22 11.74 -1.09
N ILE A 68 -0.94 11.18 -1.39
CA ILE A 68 -2.08 11.92 -1.95
C ILE A 68 -3.39 11.31 -1.46
N ALA A 69 -4.40 12.15 -1.30
CA ALA A 69 -5.76 11.70 -1.00
C ALA A 69 -6.47 11.21 -2.28
N PHE A 70 -7.39 10.27 -2.14
CA PHE A 70 -8.15 9.76 -3.30
C PHE A 70 -8.82 10.87 -4.10
N ALA A 71 -9.37 11.88 -3.42
CA ALA A 71 -10.07 12.97 -4.08
C ALA A 71 -9.16 13.80 -5.00
N ASP A 72 -7.85 13.77 -4.78
CA ASP A 72 -6.87 14.54 -5.53
C ASP A 72 -6.17 13.74 -6.63
N VAL A 73 -6.52 12.46 -6.78
CA VAL A 73 -5.93 11.60 -7.81
C VAL A 73 -6.52 11.94 -9.18
N ASN A 74 -5.63 12.19 -10.14
CA ASN A 74 -6.01 12.27 -11.55
C ASN A 74 -5.58 10.97 -12.25
N PRO A 75 -6.52 10.06 -12.55
CA PRO A 75 -6.17 8.74 -13.10
C PRO A 75 -5.36 8.81 -14.40
N ALA A 76 -5.52 9.88 -15.17
CA ALA A 76 -4.80 10.04 -16.45
C ALA A 76 -3.28 10.19 -16.27
N GLU A 77 -2.81 10.50 -15.07
CA GLU A 77 -1.39 10.65 -14.77
C GLU A 77 -0.70 9.31 -14.49
N TYR A 78 -1.44 8.23 -14.35
CA TYR A 78 -0.92 6.94 -13.89
C TYR A 78 -1.03 5.87 -14.96
N LEU A 79 -0.05 4.99 -14.95
CA LEU A 79 -0.03 3.78 -15.77
C LEU A 79 -1.00 2.72 -15.23
N GLY A 80 -1.08 2.66 -13.94
CA GLY A 80 -1.93 1.73 -13.24
C GLY A 80 -1.96 2.01 -11.75
#